data_dc15f9ed02877b1da2030d766db06ef2
#
_entry.id   dc15f9ed02877b1da2030d766db06ef2
#
_cell.length_a   1.000
_cell.length_b   1.000
_cell.length_c   1.000
_cell.angle_alpha   90.00
_cell.angle_beta   90.00
_cell.angle_gamma   90.00
#
_symmetry.space_group_name_H-M   'P 1'
#
loop_
_entity.id
_entity.type
_entity.pdbx_description
1 polymer ?
#
loop_
_entity_poly.entity_id
_entity_poly.type
_entity_poly.pdbx_seq_one_letter_code
_entity_poly.pdbx_strand_id
1 'polypeptide(L)'
;MQDTDREEAGNGPCPEEDRQDSVKSATLQVEEQTIIVPGLVGAYRYLFLSDTHIITLNGEETQQQLENALPRRDTLFLDAQGRKPEETFPAWMAYANEQKVDGVLLGGDIIDFPSQSNLDFLEENLGKLEMPVLYVPGNHDWTYPWEYMTEKGKNEYLTALAPFMRGTPAAQVLENEELIFLGVDDSSNQIDPAALETVRKALEKGKPVIILQHVPFAAEKLVREAAQVWKNPVSLGMGAVGGIYPNEASLEYMKLVLGDTSPVKAVLAGHIHMRETDVVAENSGIVQYTAPPGYLGQAILLTVTGDAPEAIRDPAAQEETAADHLQ
;
A
#
# COMPACT_ATOMS: atom_id res chain seq x y z
N MET A 1 -64.48 -31.91 -40.41
CA MET A 1 -65.29 -30.74 -40.09
C MET A 1 -64.73 -30.03 -38.93
N GLN A 2 -64.41 -28.82 -39.14
CA GLN A 2 -63.93 -27.71 -38.31
C GLN A 2 -62.39 -27.57 -38.10
N ASP A 3 -61.93 -26.72 -38.93
CA ASP A 3 -60.71 -25.88 -38.81
C ASP A 3 -60.73 -25.17 -37.48
N THR A 4 -59.54 -25.03 -36.90
CA THR A 4 -59.22 -23.94 -35.98
C THR A 4 -57.86 -23.35 -36.35
N ASP A 5 -57.95 -22.16 -36.86
CA ASP A 5 -56.86 -21.27 -37.17
C ASP A 5 -55.90 -21.09 -35.96
N ARG A 6 -54.59 -21.20 -36.21
CA ARG A 6 -53.54 -20.72 -35.33
C ARG A 6 -53.04 -19.42 -35.91
N GLU A 7 -53.37 -18.34 -35.24
CA GLU A 7 -52.75 -17.04 -35.43
C GLU A 7 -51.26 -17.11 -35.04
N GLU A 8 -50.41 -16.73 -35.99
CA GLU A 8 -49.00 -16.46 -35.76
C GLU A 8 -48.86 -15.13 -35.00
N ALA A 9 -48.42 -15.20 -33.75
CA ALA A 9 -48.02 -14.03 -32.99
C ALA A 9 -46.63 -13.60 -33.41
N GLY A 10 -46.53 -12.42 -33.98
CA GLY A 10 -45.30 -11.79 -34.46
C GLY A 10 -44.31 -11.53 -33.32
N ASN A 11 -43.11 -12.03 -33.51
CA ASN A 11 -41.92 -11.63 -32.76
C ASN A 11 -41.50 -10.22 -33.20
N GLY A 12 -41.96 -9.21 -32.46
CA GLY A 12 -41.35 -7.88 -32.50
C GLY A 12 -40.04 -7.89 -31.71
N PRO A 13 -39.01 -7.14 -32.13
CA PRO A 13 -37.78 -7.04 -31.36
C PRO A 13 -38.06 -6.37 -30.01
N CYS A 14 -37.59 -7.03 -28.94
CA CYS A 14 -37.56 -6.47 -27.60
C CYS A 14 -36.69 -5.20 -27.62
N PRO A 15 -37.09 -4.08 -27.01
CA PRO A 15 -36.23 -2.92 -26.90
C PRO A 15 -35.00 -3.31 -26.06
N GLU A 16 -33.83 -3.02 -26.59
CA GLU A 16 -32.59 -2.96 -25.80
C GLU A 16 -32.81 -1.88 -24.73
N GLU A 17 -33.21 -2.30 -23.54
CA GLU A 17 -33.14 -1.46 -22.36
C GLU A 17 -31.65 -1.17 -22.12
N ASP A 18 -31.32 0.10 -22.26
CA ASP A 18 -30.07 0.71 -21.78
C ASP A 18 -29.78 0.23 -20.36
N ARG A 19 -29.00 -0.82 -20.24
CA ARG A 19 -28.28 -1.13 -19.00
C ARG A 19 -27.14 -0.13 -18.85
N GLN A 20 -27.46 1.11 -18.56
CA GLN A 20 -26.60 1.96 -17.77
C GLN A 20 -26.64 1.38 -16.35
N ASP A 21 -25.81 0.38 -16.13
CA ASP A 21 -25.39 0.01 -14.77
C ASP A 21 -24.77 1.27 -14.17
N SER A 22 -25.57 1.96 -13.37
CA SER A 22 -25.07 2.97 -12.46
C SER A 22 -24.11 2.24 -11.53
N VAL A 23 -22.81 2.28 -11.85
CA VAL A 23 -21.74 1.92 -10.93
C VAL A 23 -21.99 2.78 -9.70
N LYS A 24 -22.53 2.17 -8.64
CA LYS A 24 -22.64 2.82 -7.34
C LYS A 24 -21.24 3.29 -7.01
N SER A 25 -21.02 4.61 -7.04
CA SER A 25 -19.74 5.20 -6.72
C SER A 25 -19.23 4.57 -5.44
N ALA A 26 -18.11 3.87 -5.52
CA ALA A 26 -17.48 3.28 -4.36
C ALA A 26 -17.21 4.43 -3.39
N THR A 27 -17.75 4.37 -2.18
CA THR A 27 -17.42 5.36 -1.15
C THR A 27 -16.02 5.04 -0.66
N LEU A 28 -15.03 5.69 -1.25
CA LEU A 28 -13.64 5.62 -0.82
C LEU A 28 -13.47 6.44 0.46
N GLN A 29 -12.72 5.90 1.41
CA GLN A 29 -12.37 6.58 2.65
C GLN A 29 -10.92 7.04 2.58
N VAL A 30 -10.75 8.33 2.35
CA VAL A 30 -9.43 8.95 2.19
C VAL A 30 -9.06 9.64 3.48
N GLU A 31 -7.95 9.24 4.07
CA GLU A 31 -7.30 9.94 5.18
C GLU A 31 -6.20 10.85 4.62
N GLU A 32 -6.18 12.09 5.04
CA GLU A 32 -5.11 13.02 4.68
C GLU A 32 -3.96 12.92 5.68
N GLN A 33 -2.73 12.79 5.17
CA GLN A 33 -1.52 12.81 5.98
C GLN A 33 -0.51 13.77 5.38
N THR A 34 0.04 14.66 6.21
CA THR A 34 1.14 15.53 5.80
C THR A 34 2.44 15.08 6.45
N ILE A 35 3.50 14.97 5.65
CA ILE A 35 4.88 14.82 6.10
C ILE A 35 5.62 16.12 5.81
N ILE A 36 6.11 16.76 6.88
CA ILE A 36 6.89 18.01 6.74
C ILE A 36 8.36 17.63 6.61
N VAL A 37 8.97 18.06 5.52
CA VAL A 37 10.39 17.87 5.22
C VAL A 37 11.01 19.24 5.04
N PRO A 38 11.59 19.83 6.08
CA PRO A 38 12.17 21.18 6.01
C PRO A 38 13.16 21.32 4.85
N GLY A 39 12.99 22.40 4.06
CA GLY A 39 13.83 22.69 2.91
C GLY A 39 13.28 22.23 1.55
N LEU A 40 12.18 21.48 1.50
CA LEU A 40 11.46 21.29 0.25
C LEU A 40 10.80 22.61 -0.20
N VAL A 41 10.85 22.88 -1.49
CA VAL A 41 10.19 24.04 -2.11
C VAL A 41 8.80 23.65 -2.62
N GLY A 42 8.68 22.42 -3.17
CA GLY A 42 7.43 21.88 -3.67
C GLY A 42 6.53 21.27 -2.60
N ALA A 43 5.28 21.04 -2.99
CA ALA A 43 4.35 20.19 -2.27
C ALA A 43 3.94 19.06 -3.20
N TYR A 44 4.19 17.83 -2.79
CA TYR A 44 4.00 16.63 -3.60
C TYR A 44 2.91 15.77 -2.99
N ARG A 45 1.99 15.26 -3.82
CA ARG A 45 0.85 14.45 -3.36
C ARG A 45 0.95 13.02 -3.87
N TYR A 46 0.73 12.06 -3.01
CA TYR A 46 0.78 10.64 -3.34
C TYR A 46 -0.44 9.90 -2.79
N LEU A 47 -0.98 8.97 -3.57
CA LEU A 47 -1.94 8.01 -3.03
C LEU A 47 -1.15 6.83 -2.42
N PHE A 48 -1.28 6.61 -1.12
CA PHE A 48 -0.69 5.47 -0.43
C PHE A 48 -1.77 4.45 -0.10
N LEU A 49 -1.69 3.28 -0.73
CA LEU A 49 -2.63 2.16 -0.63
C LEU A 49 -1.85 0.89 -0.27
N SER A 50 -2.34 0.10 0.67
CA SER A 50 -1.75 -1.16 1.11
C SER A 50 -2.85 -2.16 1.50
N ASP A 51 -2.51 -3.45 1.56
CA ASP A 51 -3.38 -4.49 2.13
C ASP A 51 -4.77 -4.54 1.47
N THR A 52 -4.80 -4.56 0.14
CA THR A 52 -6.05 -4.70 -0.61
C THR A 52 -6.48 -6.17 -0.76
N HIS A 53 -5.55 -7.12 -0.77
CA HIS A 53 -5.81 -8.55 -0.87
C HIS A 53 -6.77 -8.93 -1.99
N ILE A 54 -6.51 -8.43 -3.19
CA ILE A 54 -7.33 -8.71 -4.37
C ILE A 54 -7.30 -10.19 -4.70
N ILE A 55 -8.48 -10.78 -4.93
CA ILE A 55 -8.66 -12.17 -5.34
C ILE A 55 -9.61 -12.21 -6.53
N THR A 56 -9.07 -12.19 -7.73
CA THR A 56 -9.83 -12.45 -8.95
C THR A 56 -9.71 -13.91 -9.35
N LEU A 57 -10.68 -14.43 -10.08
CA LEU A 57 -10.74 -15.84 -10.49
C LEU A 57 -11.09 -15.92 -11.97
N ASN A 58 -10.39 -16.78 -12.71
CA ASN A 58 -10.68 -17.06 -14.13
C ASN A 58 -10.96 -18.54 -14.41
N GLY A 59 -10.95 -19.41 -13.39
CA GLY A 59 -11.19 -20.83 -13.48
C GLY A 59 -9.92 -21.67 -13.73
N GLU A 60 -8.74 -21.06 -13.71
CA GLU A 60 -7.44 -21.73 -13.86
C GLU A 60 -6.76 -21.98 -12.50
N GLU A 61 -7.38 -21.50 -11.42
CA GLU A 61 -6.85 -21.63 -10.07
C GLU A 61 -6.82 -23.10 -9.64
N THR A 62 -5.78 -23.48 -8.92
CA THR A 62 -5.67 -24.81 -8.31
C THR A 62 -6.73 -25.00 -7.23
N GLN A 63 -7.09 -26.26 -6.94
CA GLN A 63 -8.02 -26.55 -5.86
C GLN A 63 -7.56 -25.96 -4.52
N GLN A 64 -6.25 -25.99 -4.24
CA GLN A 64 -5.67 -25.45 -3.02
C GLN A 64 -5.82 -23.91 -2.96
N GLN A 65 -5.62 -23.20 -4.07
CA GLN A 65 -5.89 -21.76 -4.16
C GLN A 65 -7.36 -21.45 -3.87
N LEU A 66 -8.29 -22.20 -4.48
CA LEU A 66 -9.72 -21.99 -4.27
C LEU A 66 -10.16 -22.29 -2.83
N GLU A 67 -9.71 -23.37 -2.22
CA GLU A 67 -10.05 -23.76 -0.84
C GLU A 67 -9.61 -22.69 0.18
N ASN A 68 -8.51 -22.03 -0.09
CA ASN A 68 -7.97 -21.00 0.79
C ASN A 68 -8.49 -19.58 0.44
N ALA A 69 -8.58 -19.27 -0.86
CA ALA A 69 -8.95 -17.95 -1.33
C ALA A 69 -10.44 -17.62 -1.14
N LEU A 70 -11.32 -18.55 -1.49
CA LEU A 70 -12.76 -18.29 -1.49
C LEU A 70 -13.32 -17.87 -0.12
N PRO A 71 -12.97 -18.53 1.01
CA PRO A 71 -13.46 -18.08 2.32
C PRO A 71 -12.97 -16.69 2.68
N ARG A 72 -11.76 -16.33 2.31
CA ARG A 72 -11.18 -15.01 2.59
C ARG A 72 -11.81 -13.94 1.73
N ARG A 73 -11.92 -14.18 0.43
CA ARG A 73 -12.57 -13.29 -0.52
C ARG A 73 -14.02 -12.98 -0.15
N ASP A 74 -14.76 -14.00 0.29
CA ASP A 74 -16.21 -13.90 0.47
C ASP A 74 -16.62 -13.51 1.90
N THR A 75 -15.69 -13.54 2.87
CA THR A 75 -16.03 -13.25 4.27
C THR A 75 -15.07 -12.31 4.99
N LEU A 76 -13.79 -12.26 4.60
CA LEU A 76 -12.78 -11.51 5.32
C LEU A 76 -12.47 -10.17 4.64
N PHE A 77 -12.23 -10.19 3.34
CA PHE A 77 -11.83 -9.00 2.58
C PHE A 77 -13.05 -8.29 1.97
N LEU A 78 -13.94 -7.82 2.84
CA LEU A 78 -15.13 -7.08 2.45
C LEU A 78 -15.13 -5.73 3.16
N ASP A 79 -15.51 -4.68 2.44
CA ASP A 79 -15.75 -3.39 3.06
C ASP A 79 -17.07 -3.35 3.85
N ALA A 80 -17.38 -2.22 4.47
CA ALA A 80 -18.59 -2.04 5.26
C ALA A 80 -19.89 -2.18 4.45
N GLN A 81 -19.83 -2.13 3.13
CA GLN A 81 -20.93 -2.32 2.20
C GLN A 81 -20.98 -3.74 1.61
N GLY A 82 -20.05 -4.61 2.02
CA GLY A 82 -19.91 -5.98 1.50
C GLY A 82 -19.28 -6.05 0.12
N ARG A 83 -18.60 -4.98 -0.34
CA ARG A 83 -17.90 -4.96 -1.62
C ARG A 83 -16.51 -5.58 -1.47
N LYS A 84 -16.05 -6.19 -2.54
CA LYS A 84 -14.75 -6.83 -2.63
C LYS A 84 -13.67 -5.84 -3.13
N PRO A 85 -12.40 -6.10 -2.85
CA PRO A 85 -11.31 -5.24 -3.31
C PRO A 85 -11.27 -5.08 -4.83
N GLU A 86 -11.60 -6.09 -5.59
CA GLU A 86 -11.68 -6.03 -7.05
C GLU A 86 -12.76 -5.06 -7.57
N GLU A 87 -13.72 -4.69 -6.74
CA GLU A 87 -14.73 -3.68 -7.05
C GLU A 87 -14.26 -2.26 -6.67
N THR A 88 -13.44 -2.13 -5.63
CA THR A 88 -12.98 -0.83 -5.11
C THR A 88 -11.64 -0.39 -5.68
N PHE A 89 -10.75 -1.30 -6.03
CA PHE A 89 -9.41 -0.99 -6.54
C PHE A 89 -9.43 -0.14 -7.82
N PRO A 90 -10.29 -0.42 -8.83
CA PRO A 90 -10.39 0.45 -10.01
C PRO A 90 -10.79 1.89 -9.67
N ALA A 91 -11.63 2.07 -8.63
CA ALA A 91 -12.03 3.40 -8.18
C ALA A 91 -10.86 4.16 -7.53
N TRP A 92 -9.92 3.48 -6.86
CA TRP A 92 -8.68 4.09 -6.37
C TRP A 92 -7.78 4.58 -7.51
N MET A 93 -7.69 3.83 -8.61
CA MET A 93 -6.90 4.26 -9.78
C MET A 93 -7.53 5.48 -10.44
N ALA A 94 -8.86 5.48 -10.57
CA ALA A 94 -9.59 6.64 -11.06
C ALA A 94 -9.43 7.86 -10.14
N TYR A 95 -9.50 7.67 -8.82
CA TYR A 95 -9.27 8.71 -7.83
C TYR A 95 -7.86 9.32 -7.95
N ALA A 96 -6.82 8.50 -8.10
CA ALA A 96 -5.46 8.98 -8.28
C ALA A 96 -5.32 9.89 -9.50
N ASN A 97 -5.91 9.50 -10.64
CA ASN A 97 -5.93 10.30 -11.87
C ASN A 97 -6.73 11.61 -11.68
N GLU A 98 -7.91 11.55 -11.07
CA GLU A 98 -8.74 12.72 -10.80
C GLU A 98 -8.03 13.74 -9.88
N GLN A 99 -7.39 13.25 -8.82
CA GLN A 99 -6.62 14.06 -7.88
C GLN A 99 -5.29 14.54 -8.47
N LYS A 100 -4.85 14.00 -9.61
CA LYS A 100 -3.57 14.32 -10.26
C LYS A 100 -2.40 14.22 -9.28
N VAL A 101 -2.35 13.11 -8.55
CA VAL A 101 -1.25 12.87 -7.61
C VAL A 101 0.07 12.70 -8.36
N ASP A 102 1.20 12.99 -7.71
CA ASP A 102 2.53 12.87 -8.30
C ASP A 102 3.00 11.41 -8.40
N GLY A 103 2.32 10.49 -7.72
CA GLY A 103 2.57 9.06 -7.79
C GLY A 103 1.63 8.24 -6.92
N VAL A 104 1.61 6.93 -7.17
CA VAL A 104 0.89 5.94 -6.38
C VAL A 104 1.91 5.06 -5.66
N LEU A 105 1.74 4.90 -4.36
CA LEU A 105 2.58 4.08 -3.49
C LEU A 105 1.77 2.86 -3.05
N LEU A 106 2.16 1.67 -3.51
CA LEU A 106 1.54 0.41 -3.15
C LEU A 106 2.39 -0.29 -2.09
N GLY A 107 1.87 -0.37 -0.89
CA GLY A 107 2.57 -0.80 0.33
C GLY A 107 2.56 -2.30 0.58
N GLY A 108 2.29 -3.12 -0.44
CA GLY A 108 2.28 -4.59 -0.34
C GLY A 108 0.92 -5.17 0.04
N ASP A 109 0.82 -6.50 -0.08
CA ASP A 109 -0.42 -7.27 0.06
C ASP A 109 -1.54 -6.70 -0.83
N ILE A 110 -1.17 -6.33 -2.06
CA ILE A 110 -2.10 -5.78 -3.05
C ILE A 110 -2.94 -6.91 -3.64
N ILE A 111 -2.32 -8.03 -3.97
CA ILE A 111 -3.00 -9.28 -4.32
C ILE A 111 -2.84 -10.30 -3.19
N ASP A 112 -3.71 -11.30 -3.15
CA ASP A 112 -3.64 -12.32 -2.09
C ASP A 112 -2.79 -13.54 -2.48
N PHE A 113 -2.49 -13.68 -3.76
CA PHE A 113 -1.52 -14.63 -4.35
C PHE A 113 -1.33 -14.31 -5.84
N PRO A 114 -0.18 -14.66 -6.44
CA PRO A 114 0.16 -14.30 -7.81
C PRO A 114 -0.43 -15.27 -8.86
N SER A 115 -1.77 -15.42 -8.88
CA SER A 115 -2.43 -16.13 -9.98
C SER A 115 -2.41 -15.29 -11.26
N GLN A 116 -2.55 -15.93 -12.42
CA GLN A 116 -2.64 -15.20 -13.68
C GLN A 116 -3.79 -14.19 -13.68
N SER A 117 -4.94 -14.58 -13.14
CA SER A 117 -6.10 -13.69 -13.02
C SER A 117 -5.80 -12.44 -12.19
N ASN A 118 -5.09 -12.56 -11.06
CA ASN A 118 -4.69 -11.42 -10.24
C ASN A 118 -3.66 -10.54 -10.95
N LEU A 119 -2.72 -11.14 -11.68
CA LEU A 119 -1.71 -10.39 -12.46
C LEU A 119 -2.36 -9.62 -13.62
N ASP A 120 -3.27 -10.23 -14.36
CA ASP A 120 -4.02 -9.59 -15.44
C ASP A 120 -4.85 -8.41 -14.90
N PHE A 121 -5.47 -8.57 -13.74
CA PHE A 121 -6.20 -7.52 -13.06
C PHE A 121 -5.30 -6.34 -12.66
N LEU A 122 -4.10 -6.61 -12.15
CA LEU A 122 -3.11 -5.57 -11.85
C LEU A 122 -2.68 -4.83 -13.13
N GLU A 123 -2.35 -5.57 -14.18
CA GLU A 123 -1.93 -4.99 -15.46
C GLU A 123 -3.00 -4.05 -16.01
N GLU A 124 -4.26 -4.51 -16.05
CA GLU A 124 -5.38 -3.69 -16.52
C GLU A 124 -5.54 -2.39 -15.71
N ASN A 125 -5.48 -2.48 -14.39
CA ASN A 125 -5.81 -1.34 -13.53
C ASN A 125 -4.63 -0.39 -13.33
N LEU A 126 -3.42 -0.90 -13.14
CA LEU A 126 -2.22 -0.05 -13.03
C LEU A 126 -1.89 0.61 -14.38
N GLY A 127 -2.24 -0.04 -15.49
CA GLY A 127 -2.10 0.53 -16.83
C GLY A 127 -3.00 1.75 -17.11
N LYS A 128 -4.01 2.00 -16.27
CA LYS A 128 -4.88 3.19 -16.36
C LYS A 128 -4.29 4.42 -15.67
N LEU A 129 -3.21 4.27 -14.90
CA LEU A 129 -2.60 5.37 -14.17
C LEU A 129 -1.78 6.26 -15.08
N GLU A 130 -1.93 7.58 -14.91
CA GLU A 130 -1.22 8.62 -15.66
C GLU A 130 0.09 9.07 -14.96
N MET A 131 0.37 8.54 -13.77
CA MET A 131 1.52 8.86 -12.94
C MET A 131 2.32 7.61 -12.59
N PRO A 132 3.57 7.77 -12.09
CA PRO A 132 4.39 6.61 -11.71
C PRO A 132 3.83 5.88 -10.49
N VAL A 133 4.07 4.57 -10.47
CA VAL A 133 3.75 3.67 -9.35
C VAL A 133 5.05 3.22 -8.71
N LEU A 134 5.09 3.16 -7.37
CA LEU A 134 6.09 2.44 -6.60
C LEU A 134 5.39 1.32 -5.84
N TYR A 135 5.70 0.07 -6.16
CA TYR A 135 5.07 -1.11 -5.59
C TYR A 135 6.09 -1.96 -4.84
N VAL A 136 6.00 -2.02 -3.52
CA VAL A 136 6.77 -2.97 -2.72
C VAL A 136 5.91 -4.21 -2.44
N PRO A 137 6.48 -5.43 -2.53
CA PRO A 137 5.70 -6.62 -2.25
C PRO A 137 5.39 -6.77 -0.75
N GLY A 138 4.20 -7.26 -0.45
CA GLY A 138 3.87 -7.82 0.84
C GLY A 138 4.03 -9.34 0.84
N ASN A 139 3.81 -9.97 1.98
CA ASN A 139 3.96 -11.42 2.09
C ASN A 139 2.88 -12.19 1.32
N HIS A 140 1.65 -11.68 1.23
CA HIS A 140 0.60 -12.32 0.44
C HIS A 140 0.85 -12.20 -1.07
N ASP A 141 1.51 -11.16 -1.54
CA ASP A 141 1.76 -10.97 -2.96
C ASP A 141 2.51 -12.15 -3.61
N TRP A 142 3.20 -12.99 -2.82
CA TRP A 142 3.96 -14.13 -3.34
C TRP A 142 3.88 -15.41 -2.49
N THR A 143 3.52 -15.40 -1.20
CA THR A 143 3.68 -16.55 -0.30
C THR A 143 2.42 -17.36 -0.03
N TYR A 144 1.35 -17.11 -0.72
CA TYR A 144 0.14 -17.86 -0.45
C TYR A 144 -0.05 -19.01 -1.44
N PRO A 145 -0.30 -20.21 -0.95
CA PRO A 145 -0.38 -20.66 0.46
C PRO A 145 0.99 -20.66 1.17
N TRP A 146 0.97 -20.56 2.50
CA TRP A 146 2.15 -20.34 3.36
C TRP A 146 3.30 -21.34 3.19
N GLU A 147 3.04 -22.53 2.65
CA GLU A 147 4.06 -23.53 2.37
C GLU A 147 5.12 -23.06 1.37
N TYR A 148 4.83 -22.02 0.60
CA TYR A 148 5.77 -21.40 -0.33
C TYR A 148 6.62 -20.28 0.31
N MET A 149 6.46 -20.01 1.60
CA MET A 149 7.29 -19.03 2.32
C MET A 149 8.72 -19.56 2.50
N THR A 150 9.42 -19.67 1.39
CA THR A 150 10.80 -20.09 1.26
C THR A 150 11.50 -19.21 0.25
N GLU A 151 12.84 -19.15 0.28
CA GLU A 151 13.60 -18.43 -0.74
C GLU A 151 13.28 -18.93 -2.17
N LYS A 152 13.07 -20.23 -2.32
CA LYS A 152 12.67 -20.80 -3.62
C LYS A 152 11.30 -20.26 -4.05
N GLY A 153 10.31 -20.27 -3.17
CA GLY A 153 8.98 -19.74 -3.45
C GLY A 153 9.03 -18.26 -3.76
N LYS A 154 9.80 -17.48 -2.98
CA LYS A 154 10.01 -16.06 -3.24
C LYS A 154 10.57 -15.81 -4.64
N ASN A 155 11.63 -16.52 -5.02
CA ASN A 155 12.25 -16.37 -6.34
C ASN A 155 11.32 -16.80 -7.48
N GLU A 156 10.45 -17.78 -7.26
CA GLU A 156 9.49 -18.26 -8.25
C GLU A 156 8.32 -17.30 -8.44
N TYR A 157 7.65 -16.93 -7.34
CA TYR A 157 6.40 -16.17 -7.40
C TYR A 157 6.61 -14.66 -7.42
N LEU A 158 7.60 -14.12 -6.74
CA LEU A 158 7.89 -12.68 -6.77
C LEU A 158 8.32 -12.22 -8.17
N THR A 159 8.92 -13.11 -8.96
CA THR A 159 9.30 -12.79 -10.34
C THR A 159 8.09 -12.42 -11.20
N ALA A 160 6.92 -12.98 -10.93
CA ALA A 160 5.68 -12.65 -11.64
C ALA A 160 5.25 -11.18 -11.43
N LEU A 161 5.63 -10.58 -10.31
CA LEU A 161 5.33 -9.17 -10.01
C LEU A 161 6.35 -8.18 -10.57
N ALA A 162 7.49 -8.65 -11.06
CA ALA A 162 8.56 -7.78 -11.58
C ALA A 162 8.08 -6.77 -12.64
N PRO A 163 7.12 -7.08 -13.54
CA PRO A 163 6.59 -6.11 -14.51
C PRO A 163 5.94 -4.87 -13.87
N PHE A 164 5.42 -4.99 -12.65
CA PHE A 164 4.75 -3.90 -11.93
C PHE A 164 5.71 -3.09 -11.04
N MET A 165 6.97 -3.52 -10.95
CA MET A 165 7.98 -2.94 -10.05
C MET A 165 8.99 -2.09 -10.81
N ARG A 166 9.58 -1.12 -10.12
CA ARG A 166 10.58 -0.21 -10.65
C ARG A 166 11.99 -0.68 -10.29
N GLY A 167 12.68 -1.33 -11.22
CA GLY A 167 14.03 -1.85 -10.97
C GLY A 167 14.00 -3.30 -10.50
N THR A 168 14.63 -3.61 -9.37
CA THR A 168 14.61 -4.95 -8.78
C THR A 168 13.55 -5.06 -7.69
N PRO A 169 12.90 -6.22 -7.53
CA PRO A 169 11.97 -6.41 -6.42
C PRO A 169 12.59 -6.12 -5.04
N ALA A 170 13.89 -6.41 -4.86
CA ALA A 170 14.57 -6.21 -3.58
C ALA A 170 14.64 -4.74 -3.13
N ALA A 171 14.85 -3.81 -4.05
CA ALA A 171 14.80 -2.38 -3.76
C ALA A 171 14.53 -1.55 -5.02
N GLN A 172 13.70 -0.53 -4.89
CA GLN A 172 13.17 0.30 -5.96
C GLN A 172 13.28 1.78 -5.60
N VAL A 173 13.39 2.64 -6.59
CA VAL A 173 13.50 4.09 -6.39
C VAL A 173 12.47 4.81 -7.24
N LEU A 174 11.65 5.65 -6.61
CA LEU A 174 10.86 6.70 -7.24
C LEU A 174 11.40 8.04 -6.77
N GLU A 175 11.97 8.80 -7.69
CA GLU A 175 12.69 10.04 -7.39
C GLU A 175 12.16 11.18 -8.22
N ASN A 176 12.04 12.34 -7.60
CA ASN A 176 11.86 13.62 -8.27
C ASN A 176 13.05 14.56 -7.98
N GLU A 177 12.94 15.85 -8.31
CA GLU A 177 14.03 16.79 -8.14
C GLU A 177 14.44 17.00 -6.67
N GLU A 178 13.51 16.85 -5.71
CA GLU A 178 13.70 17.25 -4.32
C GLU A 178 13.70 16.09 -3.33
N LEU A 179 13.06 14.95 -3.65
CA LEU A 179 12.93 13.85 -2.69
C LEU A 179 12.99 12.48 -3.38
N ILE A 180 13.24 11.46 -2.58
CA ILE A 180 13.29 10.06 -2.98
C ILE A 180 12.29 9.25 -2.17
N PHE A 181 11.44 8.46 -2.83
CA PHE A 181 10.81 7.31 -2.23
C PHE A 181 11.66 6.07 -2.53
N LEU A 182 12.08 5.40 -1.48
CA LEU A 182 12.87 4.18 -1.55
C LEU A 182 12.00 3.00 -1.11
N GLY A 183 11.54 2.21 -2.08
CA GLY A 183 10.83 0.97 -1.83
C GLY A 183 11.79 -0.16 -1.52
N VAL A 184 11.57 -0.88 -0.43
CA VAL A 184 12.42 -2.00 -0.01
C VAL A 184 11.57 -3.21 0.32
N ASP A 185 11.91 -4.36 -0.26
CA ASP A 185 11.23 -5.62 0.02
C ASP A 185 11.68 -6.20 1.36
N ASP A 186 10.75 -6.22 2.29
CA ASP A 186 10.86 -6.86 3.60
C ASP A 186 9.77 -7.93 3.84
N SER A 187 9.08 -8.33 2.79
CA SER A 187 7.93 -9.23 2.82
C SER A 187 8.19 -10.61 3.44
N SER A 188 9.45 -11.03 3.54
CA SER A 188 9.89 -12.22 4.30
C SER A 188 10.30 -11.92 5.74
N ASN A 189 10.02 -10.73 6.27
CA ASN A 189 10.52 -10.19 7.54
C ASN A 189 12.05 -10.09 7.60
N GLN A 190 12.71 -10.08 6.44
CA GLN A 190 14.16 -9.93 6.30
C GLN A 190 14.46 -9.11 5.06
N ILE A 191 15.56 -8.40 5.11
CA ILE A 191 16.11 -7.67 3.95
C ILE A 191 17.04 -8.60 3.16
N ASP A 192 16.84 -8.62 1.85
CA ASP A 192 17.76 -9.28 0.93
C ASP A 192 19.08 -8.48 0.85
N PRO A 193 20.26 -9.10 0.97
CA PRO A 193 21.54 -8.41 0.78
C PRO A 193 21.63 -7.62 -0.54
N ALA A 194 20.96 -8.06 -1.60
CA ALA A 194 20.92 -7.37 -2.89
C ALA A 194 20.26 -5.98 -2.81
N ALA A 195 19.40 -5.73 -1.83
CA ALA A 195 18.79 -4.43 -1.61
C ALA A 195 19.79 -3.36 -1.14
N LEU A 196 20.79 -3.77 -0.37
CA LEU A 196 21.66 -2.84 0.36
C LEU A 196 22.44 -1.89 -0.55
N GLU A 197 22.83 -2.32 -1.74
CA GLU A 197 23.52 -1.45 -2.69
C GLU A 197 22.62 -0.31 -3.16
N THR A 198 21.38 -0.61 -3.51
CA THR A 198 20.38 0.39 -3.92
C THR A 198 20.04 1.34 -2.76
N VAL A 199 19.88 0.79 -1.55
CA VAL A 199 19.64 1.56 -0.33
C VAL A 199 20.77 2.59 -0.11
N ARG A 200 22.03 2.15 -0.07
CA ARG A 200 23.16 3.06 0.12
C ARG A 200 23.23 4.14 -0.95
N LYS A 201 23.09 3.76 -2.22
CA LYS A 201 23.11 4.72 -3.33
C LYS A 201 21.99 5.77 -3.21
N ALA A 202 20.80 5.38 -2.77
CA ALA A 202 19.71 6.32 -2.56
C ALA A 202 19.99 7.28 -1.40
N LEU A 203 20.49 6.77 -0.27
CA LEU A 203 20.82 7.58 0.90
C LEU A 203 22.00 8.53 0.66
N GLU A 204 22.95 8.20 -0.21
CA GLU A 204 24.12 9.02 -0.56
C GLU A 204 23.79 10.19 -1.49
N LYS A 205 22.59 10.25 -2.09
CA LYS A 205 22.24 11.33 -3.03
C LYS A 205 22.06 12.72 -2.39
N GLY A 206 22.02 12.79 -1.06
CA GLY A 206 21.87 14.05 -0.34
C GLY A 206 20.46 14.65 -0.38
N LYS A 207 19.47 13.92 -0.89
CA LYS A 207 18.06 14.29 -0.85
C LYS A 207 17.37 13.66 0.36
N PRO A 208 16.30 14.27 0.88
CA PRO A 208 15.43 13.60 1.84
C PRO A 208 14.85 12.32 1.24
N VAL A 209 14.76 11.27 2.07
CA VAL A 209 14.28 9.95 1.67
C VAL A 209 13.05 9.59 2.50
N ILE A 210 12.01 9.06 1.84
CA ILE A 210 10.87 8.39 2.49
C ILE A 210 10.95 6.92 2.12
N ILE A 211 10.98 6.07 3.14
CA ILE A 211 10.98 4.62 2.95
C ILE A 211 9.55 4.15 2.68
N LEU A 212 9.40 3.23 1.74
CA LEU A 212 8.21 2.41 1.57
C LEU A 212 8.61 0.95 1.75
N GLN A 213 8.03 0.28 2.75
CA GLN A 213 8.21 -1.15 3.02
C GLN A 213 6.85 -1.75 3.39
N HIS A 214 6.72 -3.07 3.38
CA HIS A 214 5.44 -3.67 3.74
C HIS A 214 5.30 -3.87 5.24
N VAL A 215 6.27 -4.55 5.86
CA VAL A 215 6.25 -4.89 7.29
C VAL A 215 6.80 -3.73 8.11
N PRO A 216 6.06 -3.16 9.06
CA PRO A 216 6.53 -2.02 9.83
C PRO A 216 7.66 -2.41 10.79
N PHE A 217 8.55 -1.46 11.08
CA PHE A 217 9.47 -1.60 12.20
C PHE A 217 8.71 -1.77 13.50
N ALA A 218 9.22 -2.64 14.38
CA ALA A 218 8.62 -2.91 15.67
C ALA A 218 8.77 -1.72 16.63
N ALA A 219 7.73 -0.90 16.73
CA ALA A 219 7.60 0.11 17.78
C ALA A 219 6.79 -0.45 18.94
N GLU A 220 7.13 -0.09 20.19
CA GLU A 220 6.48 -0.66 21.39
C GLU A 220 4.97 -0.44 21.39
N LYS A 221 4.51 0.76 21.02
CA LYS A 221 3.08 1.07 20.91
C LYS A 221 2.42 0.20 19.86
N LEU A 222 2.99 0.13 18.65
CA LEU A 222 2.48 -0.64 17.52
C LEU A 222 2.33 -2.12 17.85
N VAL A 223 3.37 -2.74 18.46
CA VAL A 223 3.35 -4.15 18.89
C VAL A 223 2.22 -4.42 19.85
N ARG A 224 2.02 -3.53 20.83
CA ARG A 224 0.97 -3.67 21.85
C ARG A 224 -0.43 -3.54 21.21
N GLU A 225 -0.65 -2.57 20.37
CA GLU A 225 -1.95 -2.31 19.76
C GLU A 225 -2.30 -3.36 18.70
N ALA A 226 -1.35 -3.75 17.87
CA ALA A 226 -1.52 -4.85 16.95
C ALA A 226 -1.92 -6.15 17.66
N ALA A 227 -1.27 -6.49 18.77
CA ALA A 227 -1.61 -7.68 19.56
C ALA A 227 -3.03 -7.62 20.15
N GLN A 228 -3.54 -6.43 20.48
CA GLN A 228 -4.91 -6.25 20.95
C GLN A 228 -5.93 -6.44 19.83
N VAL A 229 -5.68 -5.91 18.65
CA VAL A 229 -6.55 -6.02 17.47
C VAL A 229 -6.60 -7.47 16.97
N TRP A 230 -5.46 -8.07 16.77
CA TRP A 230 -5.35 -9.44 16.24
C TRP A 230 -5.60 -10.52 17.29
N LYS A 231 -5.64 -10.16 18.58
CA LYS A 231 -5.80 -11.08 19.75
C LYS A 231 -4.74 -12.19 19.81
N ASN A 232 -3.63 -11.96 19.13
CA ASN A 232 -2.46 -12.82 19.08
C ASN A 232 -1.20 -11.94 19.02
N PRO A 233 -0.05 -12.44 19.50
CA PRO A 233 1.21 -11.77 19.22
C PRO A 233 1.41 -11.67 17.69
N VAL A 234 1.62 -10.46 17.20
CA VAL A 234 1.92 -10.21 15.80
C VAL A 234 3.43 -10.15 15.65
N SER A 235 3.97 -10.95 14.75
CA SER A 235 5.37 -10.81 14.35
C SER A 235 5.48 -9.59 13.45
N LEU A 236 5.86 -8.47 14.04
CA LEU A 236 6.23 -7.28 13.31
C LEU A 236 7.71 -7.39 12.97
N GLY A 237 8.02 -7.15 11.77
CA GLY A 237 9.29 -7.02 11.12
C GLY A 237 10.59 -7.24 11.91
N MET A 238 11.62 -6.62 11.42
CA MET A 238 12.95 -6.70 11.99
C MET A 238 13.00 -6.12 13.41
N GLY A 239 13.53 -6.90 14.35
CA GLY A 239 13.62 -6.51 15.75
C GLY A 239 12.36 -6.75 16.57
N ALA A 240 11.34 -7.40 16.01
CA ALA A 240 10.08 -7.64 16.71
C ALA A 240 10.18 -8.64 17.87
N VAL A 241 9.35 -8.38 18.88
CA VAL A 241 9.06 -9.34 19.93
C VAL A 241 8.27 -10.50 19.31
N GLY A 242 8.80 -11.72 19.36
CA GLY A 242 8.09 -12.88 18.83
C GLY A 242 8.96 -13.84 18.01
N GLY A 243 10.27 -13.63 17.96
CA GLY A 243 11.24 -14.61 17.46
C GLY A 243 11.77 -14.41 16.06
N ILE A 244 11.46 -13.30 15.38
CA ILE A 244 12.11 -12.96 14.12
C ILE A 244 13.40 -12.19 14.44
N TYR A 245 14.51 -12.90 14.36
CA TYR A 245 15.82 -12.28 14.50
C TYR A 245 16.28 -11.73 13.16
N PRO A 246 16.68 -10.45 13.10
CA PRO A 246 17.18 -9.86 11.87
C PRO A 246 18.48 -10.56 11.43
N ASN A 247 18.56 -10.85 10.12
CA ASN A 247 19.81 -11.28 9.50
C ASN A 247 20.80 -10.11 9.40
N GLU A 248 22.04 -10.36 8.94
CA GLU A 248 23.05 -9.31 8.83
C GLU A 248 22.62 -8.16 7.91
N ALA A 249 21.95 -8.46 6.80
CA ALA A 249 21.48 -7.43 5.88
C ALA A 249 20.36 -6.57 6.50
N SER A 250 19.45 -7.19 7.26
CA SER A 250 18.40 -6.49 8.01
C SER A 250 18.98 -5.56 9.08
N LEU A 251 20.00 -6.02 9.81
CA LEU A 251 20.71 -5.20 10.81
C LEU A 251 21.42 -4.00 10.15
N GLU A 252 22.07 -4.23 9.01
CA GLU A 252 22.74 -3.15 8.26
C GLU A 252 21.70 -2.15 7.71
N TYR A 253 20.59 -2.64 7.15
CA TYR A 253 19.50 -1.81 6.68
C TYR A 253 18.93 -0.92 7.79
N MET A 254 18.60 -1.50 8.95
CA MET A 254 18.09 -0.75 10.10
C MET A 254 19.09 0.35 10.53
N LYS A 255 20.39 0.04 10.56
CA LYS A 255 21.43 1.00 10.88
C LYS A 255 21.53 2.16 9.87
N LEU A 256 21.39 1.85 8.58
CA LEU A 256 21.41 2.85 7.51
C LEU A 256 20.18 3.76 7.56
N VAL A 257 19.00 3.18 7.75
CA VAL A 257 17.70 3.87 7.68
C VAL A 257 17.41 4.64 8.97
N LEU A 258 17.62 4.03 10.13
CA LEU A 258 17.23 4.59 11.44
C LEU A 258 18.38 5.30 12.15
N GLY A 259 19.58 5.33 11.58
CA GLY A 259 20.77 5.98 12.17
C GLY A 259 20.63 7.49 12.28
N ASP A 260 21.30 8.11 13.26
CA ASP A 260 21.21 9.55 13.57
C ASP A 260 21.55 10.48 12.40
N THR A 261 22.36 10.03 11.46
CA THR A 261 22.77 10.80 10.26
C THR A 261 22.02 10.41 9.00
N SER A 262 20.99 9.57 9.12
CA SER A 262 20.20 9.12 7.97
C SER A 262 19.44 10.29 7.33
N PRO A 263 19.39 10.39 6.00
CA PRO A 263 18.54 11.36 5.31
C PRO A 263 17.07 10.97 5.32
N VAL A 264 16.70 9.84 5.91
CA VAL A 264 15.31 9.35 6.00
C VAL A 264 14.48 10.30 6.87
N LYS A 265 13.28 10.62 6.40
CA LYS A 265 12.35 11.53 7.07
C LYS A 265 11.11 10.83 7.58
N ALA A 266 10.72 9.74 6.91
CA ALA A 266 9.56 8.94 7.30
C ALA A 266 9.68 7.51 6.77
N VAL A 267 8.90 6.61 7.36
CA VAL A 267 8.66 5.25 6.91
C VAL A 267 7.17 5.06 6.67
N LEU A 268 6.81 4.51 5.51
CA LEU A 268 5.45 4.10 5.17
C LEU A 268 5.40 2.58 5.17
N ALA A 269 4.41 1.99 5.82
CA ALA A 269 4.26 0.54 5.93
C ALA A 269 2.78 0.10 5.90
N GLY A 270 2.54 -1.19 5.62
CA GLY A 270 1.24 -1.86 5.64
C GLY A 270 1.18 -2.98 6.69
N HIS A 271 0.73 -4.17 6.27
CA HIS A 271 0.81 -5.46 6.96
C HIS A 271 -0.10 -5.64 8.16
N ILE A 272 -0.25 -4.67 9.01
CA ILE A 272 -0.97 -4.79 10.27
C ILE A 272 -2.46 -4.44 10.17
N HIS A 273 -2.92 -4.05 9.00
CA HIS A 273 -4.31 -3.69 8.70
C HIS A 273 -4.90 -2.64 9.67
N MET A 274 -4.07 -1.72 10.12
CA MET A 274 -4.51 -0.63 11.00
C MET A 274 -3.68 0.63 10.77
N ARG A 275 -4.36 1.77 10.88
CA ARG A 275 -3.74 3.09 10.82
C ARG A 275 -3.04 3.40 12.14
N GLU A 276 -1.73 3.55 12.12
CA GLU A 276 -0.93 3.95 13.27
C GLU A 276 0.17 4.93 12.88
N THR A 277 0.64 5.65 13.89
CA THR A 277 1.78 6.58 13.76
C THR A 277 2.69 6.40 14.96
N ASP A 278 3.96 6.07 14.70
CA ASP A 278 4.96 5.79 15.72
C ASP A 278 6.28 6.49 15.41
N VAL A 279 7.02 6.89 16.44
CA VAL A 279 8.42 7.31 16.31
C VAL A 279 9.28 6.06 16.37
N VAL A 280 9.98 5.74 15.27
CA VAL A 280 10.84 4.55 15.17
C VAL A 280 12.31 4.82 15.37
N ALA A 281 12.72 6.10 15.38
CA ALA A 281 14.06 6.53 15.72
C ALA A 281 13.98 7.87 16.44
N GLU A 282 14.06 7.85 17.77
CA GLU A 282 13.86 9.05 18.62
C GLU A 282 14.90 10.14 18.34
N ASN A 283 16.19 9.78 18.18
CA ASN A 283 17.25 10.76 18.00
C ASN A 283 17.14 11.53 16.67
N SER A 284 16.73 10.84 15.61
CA SER A 284 16.54 11.44 14.28
C SER A 284 15.11 11.91 14.01
N GLY A 285 14.15 11.58 14.92
CA GLY A 285 12.75 11.97 14.80
C GLY A 285 12.02 11.29 13.64
N ILE A 286 12.49 10.12 13.19
CA ILE A 286 11.85 9.39 12.08
C ILE A 286 10.52 8.81 12.54
N VAL A 287 9.46 9.21 11.83
CA VAL A 287 8.10 8.76 12.06
C VAL A 287 7.71 7.69 11.07
N GLN A 288 7.12 6.61 11.57
CA GLN A 288 6.51 5.56 10.77
C GLN A 288 4.99 5.76 10.70
N TYR A 289 4.44 5.60 9.52
CA TYR A 289 3.01 5.65 9.24
C TYR A 289 2.57 4.31 8.64
N THR A 290 1.64 3.62 9.29
CA THR A 290 1.03 2.43 8.73
C THR A 290 -0.26 2.78 8.01
N ALA A 291 -0.52 2.11 6.88
CA ALA A 291 -1.73 2.30 6.12
C ALA A 291 -2.94 1.64 6.81
N PRO A 292 -4.13 2.21 6.69
CA PRO A 292 -5.36 1.47 6.94
C PRO A 292 -5.54 0.39 5.87
N PRO A 293 -6.33 -0.67 6.14
CA PRO A 293 -6.48 -1.77 5.20
C PRO A 293 -7.26 -1.36 3.95
N GLY A 294 -6.61 -1.51 2.79
CA GLY A 294 -7.16 -1.16 1.49
C GLY A 294 -8.41 -1.97 1.12
N TYR A 295 -8.52 -3.22 1.61
CA TYR A 295 -9.72 -4.03 1.39
C TYR A 295 -11.00 -3.44 2.02
N LEU A 296 -10.87 -2.55 3.02
CA LEU A 296 -11.99 -1.78 3.55
C LEU A 296 -12.33 -0.53 2.73
N GLY A 297 -11.70 -0.32 1.58
CA GLY A 297 -11.88 0.88 0.78
C GLY A 297 -11.22 2.12 1.41
N GLN A 298 -10.13 1.93 2.15
CA GLN A 298 -9.39 2.96 2.87
C GLN A 298 -8.01 3.19 2.26
N ALA A 299 -7.55 4.43 2.23
CA ALA A 299 -6.21 4.80 1.77
C ALA A 299 -5.79 6.15 2.36
N ILE A 300 -4.50 6.47 2.24
CA ILE A 300 -3.94 7.74 2.65
C ILE A 300 -3.64 8.60 1.41
N LEU A 301 -4.16 9.83 1.42
CA LEU A 301 -3.67 10.88 0.55
C LEU A 301 -2.53 11.60 1.27
N LEU A 302 -1.31 11.26 0.88
CA LEU A 302 -0.10 11.77 1.47
C LEU A 302 0.31 13.08 0.80
N THR A 303 0.57 14.12 1.60
CA THR A 303 1.23 15.34 1.14
C THR A 303 2.62 15.44 1.76
N VAL A 304 3.65 15.63 0.94
CA VAL A 304 5.03 15.86 1.39
C VAL A 304 5.41 17.29 1.02
N THR A 305 5.74 18.11 2.01
CA THR A 305 5.98 19.56 1.82
C THR A 305 7.03 20.09 2.79
N GLY A 306 7.63 21.23 2.45
CA GLY A 306 8.61 21.91 3.32
C GLY A 306 8.00 22.70 4.47
N ASP A 307 6.76 23.13 4.31
CA ASP A 307 6.04 23.97 5.26
C ASP A 307 4.79 23.28 5.80
N ALA A 308 4.46 23.55 7.07
CA ALA A 308 3.18 23.15 7.61
C ALA A 308 2.03 23.85 6.85
N PRO A 309 0.95 23.14 6.48
CA PRO A 309 -0.25 23.74 5.91
C PRO A 309 -0.72 24.92 6.77
N GLU A 310 -1.15 26.02 6.13
CA GLU A 310 -1.59 27.22 6.84
C GLU A 310 -2.69 26.97 7.89
N ALA A 311 -3.50 25.94 7.71
CA ALA A 311 -4.54 25.52 8.66
C ALA A 311 -4.00 24.95 9.98
N ILE A 312 -2.70 24.57 10.06
CA ILE A 312 -2.06 24.06 11.28
C ILE A 312 -1.33 25.19 12.03
N ARG A 313 -1.19 26.36 11.43
CA ARG A 313 -0.68 27.54 12.11
C ARG A 313 -1.78 28.08 13.05
N ASP A 314 -1.77 27.61 14.30
CA ASP A 314 -2.70 28.04 15.33
C ASP A 314 -2.63 29.59 15.49
N PRO A 315 -3.69 30.36 15.20
CA PRO A 315 -3.67 31.80 15.36
C PRO A 315 -3.44 32.24 16.84
N ALA A 316 -3.66 31.38 17.81
CA ALA A 316 -3.42 31.67 19.22
C ALA A 316 -1.92 31.72 19.60
N ALA A 317 -1.04 31.06 18.84
CA ALA A 317 0.41 31.10 19.12
C ALA A 317 1.09 32.41 18.66
N GLN A 318 0.41 33.25 17.86
CA GLN A 318 0.96 34.52 17.38
C GLN A 318 0.67 35.71 18.33
N GLU A 319 -0.30 35.59 19.24
CA GLU A 319 -0.59 36.63 20.20
C GLU A 319 0.33 36.63 21.45
N GLU A 320 0.94 35.49 21.81
CA GLU A 320 1.86 35.41 22.94
C GLU A 320 3.22 36.06 22.66
N THR A 321 3.70 36.05 21.41
CA THR A 321 4.99 36.69 21.07
C THR A 321 4.92 38.19 20.87
N ALA A 322 3.73 38.78 20.69
CA ALA A 322 3.54 40.23 20.58
C ALA A 322 3.38 40.91 21.93
N ALA A 323 3.02 40.19 22.99
CA ALA A 323 2.82 40.74 24.33
C ALA A 323 4.14 40.90 25.14
N ASP A 324 5.22 40.17 24.76
CA ASP A 324 6.50 40.18 25.49
C ASP A 324 7.49 41.29 25.01
N HIS A 325 7.09 42.09 24.01
CA HIS A 325 7.91 43.20 23.52
C HIS A 325 7.39 44.59 23.92
N LEU A 326 6.43 44.65 24.86
CA LEU A 326 5.86 45.93 25.39
C LEU A 326 5.93 46.04 26.94
N GLN A 327 6.98 45.50 27.56
CA GLN A 327 7.31 45.85 28.96
C GLN A 327 8.72 46.34 29.06
#